data_96ab4fdb49f01e14dec51c2377dfde29
#
_entry.id   96ab4fdb49f01e14dec51c2377dfde29
#
_cell.length_a   1.000
_cell.length_b   1.000
_cell.length_c   1.000
_cell.angle_alpha   90.00
_cell.angle_beta   90.00
_cell.angle_gamma   90.00
#
_symmetry.space_group_name_H-M   'P 1'
#
loop_
_entity.id
_entity.type
_entity.pdbx_description
1 polymer ?
#
loop_
_entity_poly.entity_id
_entity_poly.type
_entity_poly.pdbx_seq_one_letter_code
_entity_poly.pdbx_strand_id
1 'polypeptide(L)'
;MNQNILLDVEELHQYPDPFTFSTPEKFNRAKKYDIDTIAYHCNLLKEEGFLNYDPIYGNNELQMVFINGLTYAGHQFLDSIRSPKVWRETKTRAEKLGVFTINIISDIASSVISDMIKR
;
A
#
# COMPACT_ATOMS: atom_id res chain seq x y z
N MET A 1 -3.45 6.56 3.26
CA MET A 1 -2.99 5.45 4.14
C MET A 1 -2.28 4.36 3.37
N ASN A 2 -2.93 3.74 2.37
CA ASN A 2 -2.34 2.60 1.66
C ASN A 2 -1.05 2.95 0.93
N GLN A 3 -0.98 4.09 0.25
CA GLN A 3 0.25 4.48 -0.43
C GLN A 3 1.38 4.76 0.57
N ASN A 4 1.06 5.23 1.78
CA ASN A 4 2.06 5.45 2.82
C ASN A 4 2.69 4.13 3.27
N ILE A 5 1.88 3.09 3.43
CA ILE A 5 2.39 1.75 3.79
C ILE A 5 3.28 1.20 2.67
N LEU A 6 2.85 1.32 1.42
CA LEU A 6 3.63 0.83 0.28
C LEU A 6 4.97 1.56 0.16
N LEU A 7 4.98 2.88 0.35
CA LEU A 7 6.22 3.67 0.33
C LEU A 7 7.14 3.28 1.48
N ASP A 8 6.59 3.08 2.68
CA ASP A 8 7.39 2.67 3.83
C ASP A 8 8.01 1.29 3.61
N VAL A 9 7.23 0.33 3.08
CA VAL A 9 7.74 -1.02 2.80
C VAL A 9 8.85 -0.96 1.75
N GLU A 10 8.70 -0.16 0.71
CA GLU A 10 9.73 0.00 -0.32
C GLU A 10 11.03 0.50 0.28
N GLU A 11 10.97 1.45 1.20
CA GLU A 11 12.16 2.03 1.83
C GLU A 11 12.79 1.10 2.88
N LEU A 12 11.97 0.37 3.64
CA LEU A 12 12.42 -0.36 4.83
C LEU A 12 12.73 -1.83 4.57
N HIS A 13 12.10 -2.44 3.57
CA HIS A 13 12.37 -3.83 3.24
C HIS A 13 13.71 -3.96 2.52
N GLN A 14 14.56 -4.88 2.98
CA GLN A 14 15.86 -5.16 2.39
C GLN A 14 15.94 -6.63 2.04
N TYR A 15 15.76 -6.95 0.77
CA TYR A 15 15.85 -8.32 0.27
C TYR A 15 17.21 -8.93 0.61
N PRO A 16 17.31 -10.20 1.05
CA PRO A 16 16.20 -11.18 1.17
C PRO A 16 15.53 -11.23 2.53
N ASP A 17 15.85 -10.33 3.44
CA ASP A 17 15.33 -10.36 4.80
C ASP A 17 13.93 -9.78 4.87
N PRO A 18 13.01 -10.41 5.64
CA PRO A 18 11.69 -9.82 5.83
C PRO A 18 11.77 -8.57 6.70
N PHE A 19 10.90 -7.60 6.43
CA PHE A 19 10.68 -6.47 7.33
C PHE A 19 9.69 -6.93 8.41
N THR A 20 10.10 -6.87 9.67
CA THR A 20 9.28 -7.34 10.79
C THR A 20 8.91 -6.19 11.71
N PHE A 21 7.69 -6.24 12.25
CA PHE A 21 7.28 -5.25 13.23
C PHE A 21 6.21 -5.81 14.17
N SER A 22 6.19 -5.27 15.40
CA SER A 22 5.16 -5.54 16.38
C SER A 22 4.51 -4.24 16.88
N THR A 23 5.10 -3.09 16.55
CA THR A 23 4.62 -1.75 16.93
C THR A 23 4.73 -0.84 15.70
N PRO A 24 3.97 0.28 15.68
CA PRO A 24 4.00 1.19 14.52
C PRO A 24 5.30 1.98 14.35
N GLU A 25 6.16 2.02 15.37
CA GLU A 25 7.33 2.92 15.40
C GLU A 25 8.35 2.65 14.32
N LYS A 26 8.38 1.43 13.76
CA LYS A 26 9.30 1.08 12.68
C LYS A 26 8.93 1.68 11.33
N PHE A 27 7.69 2.16 11.20
CA PHE A 27 7.26 2.79 9.95
C PHE A 27 7.65 4.26 9.94
N ASN A 28 7.92 4.80 8.76
CA ASN A 28 8.27 6.20 8.59
C ASN A 28 7.03 7.10 8.49
N ARG A 29 6.09 6.72 7.63
CA ARG A 29 4.88 7.51 7.39
C ARG A 29 3.69 6.98 8.17
N ALA A 30 3.57 5.67 8.27
CA ALA A 30 2.43 5.01 8.93
C ALA A 30 2.54 4.95 10.44
N LYS A 31 3.66 5.39 11.04
CA LYS A 31 3.88 5.30 12.48
C LYS A 31 2.88 6.10 13.32
N LYS A 32 2.16 7.03 12.72
CA LYS A 32 1.13 7.82 13.41
C LYS A 32 -0.17 7.05 13.64
N TYR A 33 -0.30 5.88 13.02
CA TYR A 33 -1.49 5.03 13.17
C TYR A 33 -1.20 3.91 14.15
N ASP A 34 -2.25 3.35 14.78
CA ASP A 34 -2.06 2.22 15.67
C ASP A 34 -1.77 0.93 14.87
N ILE A 35 -1.27 -0.09 15.58
CA ILE A 35 -0.83 -1.32 14.93
C ILE A 35 -1.99 -2.09 14.28
N ASP A 36 -3.17 -2.06 14.88
CA ASP A 36 -4.33 -2.75 14.32
C ASP A 36 -4.78 -2.10 13.02
N THR A 37 -4.74 -0.77 12.94
CA THR A 37 -5.05 -0.04 11.72
C THR A 37 -4.05 -0.36 10.62
N ILE A 38 -2.75 -0.38 10.94
CA ILE A 38 -1.71 -0.73 9.98
C ILE A 38 -1.90 -2.17 9.47
N ALA A 39 -2.15 -3.12 10.40
CA ALA A 39 -2.36 -4.52 10.04
C ALA A 39 -3.59 -4.69 9.13
N TYR A 40 -4.66 -3.98 9.41
CA TYR A 40 -5.87 -4.02 8.59
C TYR A 40 -5.58 -3.59 7.15
N HIS A 41 -4.88 -2.46 6.99
CA HIS A 41 -4.53 -1.96 5.65
C HIS A 41 -3.52 -2.85 4.95
N CYS A 42 -2.57 -3.45 5.67
CA CYS A 42 -1.65 -4.43 5.09
C CYS A 42 -2.40 -5.64 4.56
N ASN A 43 -3.44 -6.09 5.29
CA ASN A 43 -4.25 -7.20 4.85
C ASN A 43 -5.02 -6.88 3.56
N LEU A 44 -5.57 -5.67 3.47
CA LEU A 44 -6.24 -5.23 2.23
C LEU A 44 -5.27 -5.20 1.05
N LEU A 45 -4.05 -4.72 1.27
CA LEU A 45 -3.02 -4.68 0.23
C LEU A 45 -2.59 -6.08 -0.21
N LYS A 46 -2.54 -7.02 0.74
CA LYS A 46 -2.28 -8.43 0.41
C LYS A 46 -3.41 -9.01 -0.43
N GLU A 47 -4.65 -8.74 -0.08
CA GLU A 47 -5.81 -9.22 -0.84
C GLU A 47 -5.80 -8.72 -2.29
N GLU A 48 -5.32 -7.50 -2.51
CA GLU A 48 -5.17 -6.94 -3.87
C GLU A 48 -3.93 -7.45 -4.59
N GLY A 49 -3.11 -8.26 -3.92
CA GLY A 49 -1.90 -8.80 -4.51
C GLY A 49 -0.74 -7.81 -4.60
N PHE A 50 -0.73 -6.76 -3.79
CA PHE A 50 0.31 -5.74 -3.81
C PHE A 50 1.40 -5.96 -2.78
N LEU A 51 1.13 -6.75 -1.74
CA LEU A 51 2.03 -6.89 -0.59
C LEU A 51 2.14 -8.34 -0.17
N ASN A 52 3.36 -8.79 0.12
CA ASN A 52 3.62 -10.08 0.74
C ASN A 52 3.62 -9.88 2.25
N TYR A 53 2.55 -10.31 2.91
CA TYR A 53 2.26 -9.98 4.29
C TYR A 53 1.81 -11.23 5.05
N ASP A 54 2.47 -11.50 6.18
CA ASP A 54 2.16 -12.65 7.04
C ASP A 54 2.08 -12.22 8.50
N PRO A 55 0.87 -12.10 9.06
CA PRO A 55 0.70 -11.76 10.47
C PRO A 55 0.76 -13.03 11.33
N ILE A 56 1.28 -12.88 12.56
CA ILE A 56 1.30 -13.96 13.54
C ILE A 56 0.49 -13.50 14.75
N TYR A 57 -0.53 -14.28 15.08
CA TYR A 57 -1.40 -14.04 16.22
C TYR A 57 -1.11 -15.02 17.36
N GLY A 58 -1.27 -14.57 18.59
CA GLY A 58 -1.21 -15.41 19.78
C GLY A 58 -2.09 -14.79 20.86
N ASN A 59 -2.85 -15.63 21.60
CA ASN A 59 -3.77 -15.17 22.64
C ASN A 59 -4.78 -14.12 22.11
N ASN A 60 -5.24 -14.31 20.87
CA ASN A 60 -6.17 -13.41 20.19
C ASN A 60 -5.63 -12.01 19.92
N GLU A 61 -4.31 -11.83 20.00
CA GLU A 61 -3.65 -10.55 19.74
C GLU A 61 -2.60 -10.71 18.64
N LEU A 62 -2.37 -9.62 17.90
CA LEU A 62 -1.32 -9.56 16.92
C LEU A 62 0.03 -9.53 17.64
N GLN A 63 0.87 -10.54 17.41
CA GLN A 63 2.17 -10.66 18.05
C GLN A 63 3.28 -10.06 17.19
N MET A 64 3.28 -10.35 15.90
CA MET A 64 4.31 -9.90 14.99
C MET A 64 3.81 -9.97 13.55
N VAL A 65 4.37 -9.12 12.71
CA VAL A 65 4.06 -9.11 11.28
C VAL A 65 5.35 -9.25 10.49
N PHE A 66 5.32 -10.11 9.47
CA PHE A 66 6.41 -10.25 8.51
C PHE A 66 5.94 -9.70 7.16
N ILE A 67 6.72 -8.78 6.59
CA ILE A 67 6.47 -8.25 5.25
C ILE A 67 7.66 -8.62 4.37
N ASN A 68 7.43 -9.43 3.33
CA ASN A 68 8.45 -9.86 2.40
C ASN A 68 8.49 -8.99 1.14
N GLY A 69 8.17 -7.72 1.29
CA GLY A 69 8.27 -6.73 0.24
C GLY A 69 6.99 -6.57 -0.56
N LEU A 70 7.07 -5.71 -1.55
CA LEU A 70 6.00 -5.50 -2.51
C LEU A 70 6.05 -6.60 -3.56
N THR A 71 4.88 -6.95 -4.09
CA THR A 71 4.81 -7.79 -5.29
C THR A 71 5.15 -6.94 -6.51
N TYR A 72 5.30 -7.59 -7.68
CA TYR A 72 5.46 -6.86 -8.93
C TYR A 72 4.29 -5.89 -9.16
N ALA A 73 3.07 -6.35 -8.92
CA ALA A 73 1.88 -5.51 -9.06
C ALA A 73 1.89 -4.33 -8.07
N GLY A 74 2.39 -4.56 -6.85
CA GLY A 74 2.52 -3.50 -5.86
C GLY A 74 3.52 -2.43 -6.29
N HIS A 75 4.66 -2.84 -6.85
CA HIS A 75 5.63 -1.89 -7.41
C HIS A 75 5.05 -1.09 -8.57
N GLN A 76 4.32 -1.75 -9.48
CA GLN A 76 3.69 -1.07 -10.60
C GLN A 76 2.65 -0.04 -10.12
N PHE A 77 1.83 -0.41 -9.15
CA PHE A 77 0.85 0.50 -8.59
C PHE A 77 1.54 1.72 -7.96
N LEU A 78 2.58 1.49 -7.15
CA LEU A 78 3.30 2.56 -6.49
C LEU A 78 3.95 3.49 -7.50
N ASP A 79 4.57 2.95 -8.55
CA ASP A 79 5.17 3.77 -9.60
C ASP A 79 4.15 4.64 -10.31
N SER A 80 2.94 4.11 -10.54
CA SER A 80 1.90 4.87 -11.25
C SER A 80 1.39 6.05 -10.42
N ILE A 81 1.33 5.94 -9.08
CA ILE A 81 0.82 7.02 -8.24
C ILE A 81 1.90 7.97 -7.72
N ARG A 82 3.19 7.71 -7.98
CA ARG A 82 4.28 8.62 -7.60
C ARG A 82 4.25 9.93 -8.35
N SER A 83 3.79 9.92 -9.59
CA SER A 83 3.67 11.15 -10.36
C SER A 83 2.62 12.04 -9.70
N PRO A 84 2.95 13.28 -9.28
CA PRO A 84 1.97 14.18 -8.72
C PRO A 84 0.80 14.44 -9.65
N LYS A 85 1.06 14.47 -10.96
CA LYS A 85 0.04 14.69 -11.98
C LYS A 85 -0.93 13.51 -12.07
N VAL A 86 -0.41 12.28 -12.11
CA VAL A 86 -1.22 11.06 -12.15
C VAL A 86 -2.04 10.96 -10.87
N TRP A 87 -1.42 11.18 -9.72
CA TRP A 87 -2.11 11.07 -8.43
C TRP A 87 -3.24 12.09 -8.30
N ARG A 88 -3.00 13.33 -8.71
CA ARG A 88 -4.02 14.39 -8.66
C ARG A 88 -5.23 14.03 -9.50
N GLU A 89 -5.00 13.59 -10.74
CA GLU A 89 -6.10 13.21 -11.63
C GLU A 89 -6.83 11.97 -11.12
N THR A 90 -6.09 11.01 -10.56
CA THR A 90 -6.67 9.80 -9.98
C THR A 90 -7.60 10.16 -8.81
N LYS A 91 -7.15 11.02 -7.91
CA LYS A 91 -7.96 11.48 -6.78
C LYS A 91 -9.21 12.19 -7.25
N THR A 92 -9.09 13.07 -8.23
CA THR A 92 -10.22 13.81 -8.76
C THR A 92 -11.29 12.87 -9.31
N ARG A 93 -10.90 11.87 -10.08
CA ARG A 93 -11.83 10.88 -10.63
C ARG A 93 -12.47 10.02 -9.54
N ALA A 94 -11.68 9.61 -8.54
CA ALA A 94 -12.18 8.82 -7.41
C ALA A 94 -13.21 9.61 -6.60
N GLU A 95 -12.96 10.91 -6.36
CA GLU A 95 -13.90 11.78 -5.66
C GLU A 95 -15.23 11.88 -6.39
N LYS A 96 -15.20 11.99 -7.71
CA LYS A 96 -16.43 12.04 -8.52
C LYS A 96 -17.24 10.76 -8.43
N LEU A 97 -16.56 9.61 -8.31
CA LEU A 97 -17.22 8.32 -8.16
C LEU A 97 -17.65 8.05 -6.71
N GLY A 98 -17.07 8.77 -5.75
CA GLY A 98 -17.34 8.54 -4.33
C GLY A 98 -16.75 7.25 -3.79
N VAL A 99 -15.74 6.69 -4.45
CA VAL A 99 -15.15 5.40 -4.08
C VAL A 99 -13.65 5.53 -3.95
N PHE A 100 -13.10 5.02 -2.84
CA PHE A 100 -11.68 5.11 -2.53
C PHE A 100 -11.05 3.76 -2.17
N THR A 101 -11.65 2.63 -2.62
CA THR A 101 -11.04 1.32 -2.42
C THR A 101 -9.79 1.19 -3.28
N ILE A 102 -8.81 0.41 -2.80
CA ILE A 102 -7.50 0.33 -3.46
C ILE A 102 -7.59 -0.24 -4.87
N ASN A 103 -8.49 -1.21 -5.13
CA ASN A 103 -8.65 -1.78 -6.46
C ASN A 103 -9.23 -0.75 -7.46
N ILE A 104 -10.20 0.05 -7.02
CA ILE A 104 -10.78 1.09 -7.87
C ILE A 104 -9.76 2.20 -8.15
N ILE A 105 -9.00 2.60 -7.13
CA ILE A 105 -7.95 3.60 -7.31
C ILE A 105 -6.87 3.11 -8.28
N SER A 106 -6.49 1.83 -8.18
CA SER A 106 -5.53 1.22 -9.09
C SER A 106 -6.04 1.24 -10.54
N ASP A 107 -7.32 0.88 -10.75
CA ASP A 107 -7.93 0.91 -12.07
C ASP A 107 -8.00 2.32 -12.64
N ILE A 108 -8.36 3.31 -11.81
CA ILE A 108 -8.41 4.71 -12.22
C ILE A 108 -7.01 5.21 -12.59
N ALA A 109 -5.99 4.89 -11.79
CA ALA A 109 -4.62 5.30 -12.07
C ALA A 109 -4.13 4.74 -13.41
N SER A 110 -4.43 3.48 -13.69
CA SER A 110 -4.08 2.86 -14.96
C SER A 110 -4.78 3.57 -16.13
N SER A 111 -6.04 3.93 -15.95
CA SER A 111 -6.82 4.66 -16.95
C SER A 111 -6.24 6.06 -17.19
N VAL A 112 -5.85 6.76 -16.12
CA VAL A 112 -5.22 8.10 -16.24
C VAL A 112 -3.93 8.01 -17.05
N ILE A 113 -3.08 7.03 -16.76
CA ILE A 113 -1.82 6.85 -17.48
C ILE A 113 -2.09 6.57 -18.95
N SER A 114 -3.04 5.68 -19.25
CA SER A 114 -3.42 5.35 -20.61
C SER A 114 -3.88 6.61 -21.38
N ASP A 115 -4.71 7.45 -20.74
CA ASP A 115 -5.19 8.69 -21.35
C ASP A 115 -4.04 9.67 -21.62
N MET A 116 -3.07 9.76 -20.71
CA MET A 116 -1.92 10.64 -20.89
C MET A 116 -1.02 10.20 -22.04
N ILE A 117 -0.85 8.89 -22.20
CA ILE A 117 -0.03 8.35 -23.31
C ILE A 117 -0.67 8.64 -24.67
N LYS A 118 -1.99 8.62 -24.72
CA LYS A 118 -2.73 8.86 -25.98
C LYS A 118 -2.70 10.32 -26.43
N ARG A 119 -2.34 11.22 -25.55
CA ARG A 119 -2.22 12.64 -25.89
C ARG A 119 -0.86 12.90 -26.53
#